data_de333849f07ad2c93e41124e4658d26d
#
_entry.id   de333849f07ad2c93e41124e4658d26d
#
_cell.length_a   1.000
_cell.length_b   1.000
_cell.length_c   1.000
_cell.angle_alpha   90.00
_cell.angle_beta   90.00
_cell.angle_gamma   90.00
#
_symmetry.space_group_name_H-M   'P 1'
#
loop_
_entity.id
_entity.type
_entity.pdbx_description
1 polymer ?
#
loop_
_entity_poly.entity_id
_entity_poly.type
_entity_poly.pdbx_seq_one_letter_code
_entity_poly.pdbx_strand_id
1 'polypeptide(L)'
;MIIDVSNILVSSDIFTEQFCCDLDKCKGICCVEGDAGAPVTLDEIGGIEDALDTVWGDMSAQAQSVVDRQGVAYTDRDGDLVTSIVGGKDCVFTCYENGCCLCALERAYRQGKTSFVKPISCALYPIREKKFKDGTIALNYNQWDVCRDAVTKGKELGLPVYRFLEGPLVRRFGQEWYNELCTVADELRKEGII
;
A
#
# COMPACT_ATOMS: atom_id res chain seq x y z
N MET A 1 -9.92 -2.13 19.21
CA MET A 1 -8.95 -1.90 20.32
C MET A 1 -7.64 -1.39 19.71
N ILE A 2 -6.88 -0.57 20.44
CA ILE A 2 -5.55 -0.06 20.00
C ILE A 2 -4.50 -0.67 20.91
N ILE A 3 -3.43 -1.14 20.32
CA ILE A 3 -2.31 -1.82 20.99
C ILE A 3 -1.04 -1.05 20.66
N ASP A 4 -0.22 -0.76 21.65
CA ASP A 4 1.09 -0.13 21.44
C ASP A 4 2.14 -1.22 21.14
N VAL A 5 2.85 -1.04 20.04
CA VAL A 5 3.99 -1.88 19.63
C VAL A 5 5.16 -0.95 19.37
N SER A 6 6.09 -0.85 20.29
CA SER A 6 7.28 0.03 20.20
C SER A 6 6.94 1.47 19.77
N ASN A 7 5.99 2.11 20.47
CA ASN A 7 5.51 3.48 20.21
C ASN A 7 4.75 3.66 18.88
N ILE A 8 4.29 2.58 18.26
CA ILE A 8 3.38 2.60 17.12
C ILE A 8 2.04 2.05 17.58
N LEU A 9 0.98 2.82 17.36
CA LEU A 9 -0.38 2.44 17.71
C LEU A 9 -0.96 1.52 16.63
N VAL A 10 -1.28 0.28 16.98
CA VAL A 10 -1.75 -0.74 16.04
C VAL A 10 -3.19 -1.12 16.36
N SER A 11 -4.11 -1.03 15.38
CA SER A 11 -5.47 -1.54 15.55
C SER A 11 -5.48 -3.05 15.71
N SER A 12 -6.33 -3.55 16.63
CA SER A 12 -6.54 -5.00 16.81
C SER A 12 -6.91 -5.72 15.50
N ASP A 13 -7.55 -5.03 14.58
CA ASP A 13 -7.97 -5.59 13.29
C ASP A 13 -6.78 -6.07 12.45
N ILE A 14 -5.60 -5.45 12.64
CA ILE A 14 -4.37 -5.88 11.96
C ILE A 14 -3.95 -7.29 12.39
N PHE A 15 -4.28 -7.68 13.61
CA PHE A 15 -3.98 -9.01 14.14
C PHE A 15 -5.07 -10.05 13.83
N THR A 16 -6.32 -9.60 13.73
CA THR A 16 -7.48 -10.51 13.65
C THR A 16 -8.02 -10.67 12.23
N GLU A 17 -8.00 -9.60 11.42
CA GLU A 17 -8.51 -9.65 10.06
C GLU A 17 -7.60 -10.49 9.16
N GLN A 18 -8.22 -11.34 8.36
CA GLN A 18 -7.53 -12.26 7.45
C GLN A 18 -7.60 -11.70 6.03
N PHE A 19 -6.46 -11.72 5.34
CA PHE A 19 -6.33 -11.08 4.04
C PHE A 19 -5.25 -11.76 3.19
N CYS A 20 -5.59 -12.02 1.93
CA CYS A 20 -4.63 -12.42 0.91
C CYS A 20 -5.09 -11.88 -0.44
N CYS A 21 -4.32 -10.98 -1.03
CA CYS A 21 -4.66 -10.36 -2.31
C CYS A 21 -4.96 -11.42 -3.38
N ASP A 22 -6.06 -11.25 -4.12
CA ASP A 22 -6.48 -12.13 -5.20
C ASP A 22 -6.66 -11.34 -6.50
N LEU A 23 -5.55 -11.16 -7.23
CA LEU A 23 -5.53 -10.41 -8.47
C LEU A 23 -6.35 -11.08 -9.58
N ASP A 24 -6.53 -12.41 -9.53
CA ASP A 24 -7.36 -13.13 -10.49
C ASP A 24 -8.84 -12.74 -10.36
N LYS A 25 -9.27 -12.32 -9.18
CA LYS A 25 -10.63 -11.86 -8.89
C LYS A 25 -10.76 -10.34 -9.03
N CYS A 26 -9.98 -9.58 -8.25
CA CYS A 26 -10.14 -8.12 -8.17
C CYS A 26 -9.50 -7.37 -9.34
N LYS A 27 -8.64 -8.00 -10.15
CA LYS A 27 -7.98 -7.39 -11.31
C LYS A 27 -7.21 -6.10 -11.02
N GLY A 28 -6.77 -5.91 -9.77
CA GLY A 28 -5.98 -4.72 -9.38
C GLY A 28 -6.79 -3.44 -9.21
N ILE A 29 -8.08 -3.55 -8.89
CA ILE A 29 -9.03 -2.42 -8.85
C ILE A 29 -8.63 -1.32 -7.84
N CYS A 30 -7.83 -1.61 -6.82
CA CYS A 30 -7.34 -0.62 -5.85
C CYS A 30 -6.48 0.49 -6.47
N CYS A 31 -5.95 0.30 -7.69
CA CYS A 31 -5.23 1.32 -8.44
C CYS A 31 -6.13 2.14 -9.38
N VAL A 32 -7.43 1.79 -9.48
CA VAL A 32 -8.39 2.34 -10.46
C VAL A 32 -9.57 3.04 -9.77
N GLU A 33 -9.96 2.60 -8.59
CA GLU A 33 -11.13 3.12 -7.85
C GLU A 33 -10.75 4.13 -6.75
N GLY A 34 -9.59 4.77 -6.84
CA GLY A 34 -9.18 5.79 -5.89
C GLY A 34 -9.89 7.13 -6.14
N ASP A 35 -10.21 7.86 -5.08
CA ASP A 35 -10.68 9.25 -5.11
C ASP A 35 -9.54 10.27 -4.96
N ALA A 36 -8.36 9.78 -4.56
CA ALA A 36 -7.10 10.50 -4.49
C ALA A 36 -5.93 9.55 -4.83
N GLY A 37 -4.74 10.12 -5.10
CA GLY A 37 -3.52 9.34 -5.26
C GLY A 37 -3.08 8.65 -3.96
N ALA A 38 -2.14 7.73 -4.07
CA ALA A 38 -1.55 7.10 -2.90
C ALA A 38 -0.62 8.09 -2.17
N PRO A 39 -0.68 8.19 -0.83
CA PRO A 39 0.25 9.01 -0.06
C PRO A 39 1.71 8.67 -0.35
N VAL A 40 2.53 9.70 -0.52
CA VAL A 40 3.97 9.57 -0.81
C VAL A 40 4.79 10.56 0.01
N THR A 41 6.02 10.19 0.31
CA THR A 41 7.02 11.08 0.91
C THR A 41 7.84 11.79 -0.16
N LEU A 42 8.58 12.84 0.20
CA LEU A 42 9.51 13.52 -0.73
C LEU A 42 10.60 12.56 -1.26
N ASP A 43 11.11 11.66 -0.40
CA ASP A 43 12.09 10.67 -0.81
C ASP A 43 11.50 9.66 -1.82
N GLU A 44 10.23 9.29 -1.63
CA GLU A 44 9.53 8.42 -2.58
C GLU A 44 9.25 9.13 -3.92
N ILE A 45 8.94 10.43 -3.89
CA ILE A 45 8.79 11.22 -5.11
C ILE A 45 10.10 11.19 -5.90
N GLY A 46 11.25 11.43 -5.25
CA GLY A 46 12.56 11.31 -5.90
C GLY A 46 12.80 9.93 -6.51
N GLY A 47 12.50 8.85 -5.77
CA GLY A 47 12.62 7.48 -6.28
C GLY A 47 11.67 7.17 -7.45
N ILE A 48 10.48 7.78 -7.47
CA ILE A 48 9.53 7.67 -8.59
C ILE A 48 10.07 8.43 -9.82
N GLU A 49 10.61 9.63 -9.63
CA GLU A 49 11.20 10.44 -10.70
C GLU A 49 12.40 9.73 -11.34
N ASP A 50 13.26 9.11 -10.53
CA ASP A 50 14.39 8.29 -11.01
C ASP A 50 13.93 7.07 -11.83
N ALA A 51 12.77 6.52 -11.52
CA ALA A 51 12.19 5.38 -12.24
C ALA A 51 11.35 5.77 -13.46
N LEU A 52 11.03 7.07 -13.62
CA LEU A 52 9.99 7.55 -14.55
C LEU A 52 10.29 7.17 -16.01
N ASP A 53 11.51 7.40 -16.48
CA ASP A 53 11.91 7.06 -17.85
C ASP A 53 11.74 5.56 -18.13
N THR A 54 12.01 4.73 -17.12
CA THR A 54 11.90 3.26 -17.23
C THR A 54 10.45 2.80 -17.41
N VAL A 55 9.50 3.49 -16.76
CA VAL A 55 8.07 3.10 -16.78
C VAL A 55 7.23 3.91 -17.74
N TRP A 56 7.79 4.95 -18.36
CA TRP A 56 7.07 5.89 -19.22
C TRP A 56 6.28 5.19 -20.34
N GLY A 57 6.92 4.25 -21.04
CA GLY A 57 6.28 3.50 -22.13
C GLY A 57 5.16 2.55 -21.71
N ASP A 58 5.06 2.26 -20.41
CA ASP A 58 4.03 1.41 -19.81
C ASP A 58 2.80 2.19 -19.37
N MET A 59 2.92 3.51 -19.25
CA MET A 59 1.85 4.41 -18.84
C MET A 59 0.93 4.76 -20.00
N SER A 60 -0.34 5.03 -19.69
CA SER A 60 -1.28 5.52 -20.72
C SER A 60 -0.90 6.93 -21.20
N ALA A 61 -1.28 7.30 -22.42
CA ALA A 61 -1.05 8.64 -22.94
C ALA A 61 -1.69 9.75 -22.06
N GLN A 62 -2.84 9.45 -21.44
CA GLN A 62 -3.45 10.37 -20.48
C GLN A 62 -2.61 10.53 -19.22
N ALA A 63 -2.06 9.41 -18.69
CA ALA A 63 -1.18 9.45 -17.53
C ALA A 63 0.11 10.22 -17.81
N GLN A 64 0.73 10.00 -18.96
CA GLN A 64 1.90 10.78 -19.42
C GLN A 64 1.58 12.27 -19.49
N SER A 65 0.44 12.64 -20.09
CA SER A 65 -0.01 14.05 -20.16
C SER A 65 -0.30 14.66 -18.79
N VAL A 66 -0.74 13.87 -17.80
CA VAL A 66 -0.92 14.35 -16.42
C VAL A 66 0.45 14.62 -15.79
N VAL A 67 1.39 13.67 -15.92
CA VAL A 67 2.74 13.81 -15.36
C VAL A 67 3.50 14.98 -15.98
N ASP A 68 3.40 15.19 -17.30
CA ASP A 68 4.00 16.35 -17.98
C ASP A 68 3.50 17.69 -17.46
N ARG A 69 2.25 17.77 -17.02
CA ARG A 69 1.64 19.02 -16.56
C ARG A 69 1.82 19.31 -15.08
N GLN A 70 1.75 18.29 -14.22
CA GLN A 70 1.73 18.47 -12.77
C GLN A 70 2.76 17.64 -12.00
N GLY A 71 3.55 16.81 -12.71
CA GLY A 71 4.51 15.91 -12.07
C GLY A 71 3.90 14.58 -11.61
N VAL A 72 4.74 13.76 -11.00
CA VAL A 72 4.41 12.41 -10.52
C VAL A 72 3.52 12.41 -9.27
N ALA A 73 3.47 13.53 -8.57
CA ALA A 73 2.72 13.72 -7.32
C ALA A 73 2.11 15.11 -7.26
N TYR A 74 1.08 15.29 -6.42
CA TYR A 74 0.45 16.58 -6.15
C TYR A 74 0.01 16.64 -4.68
N THR A 75 -0.34 17.84 -4.21
CA THR A 75 -0.95 18.01 -2.89
C THR A 75 -2.46 17.90 -3.02
N ASP A 76 -3.07 16.97 -2.29
CA ASP A 76 -4.51 16.76 -2.30
C ASP A 76 -5.28 17.83 -1.48
N ARG A 77 -6.60 17.64 -1.31
CA ARG A 77 -7.47 18.59 -0.58
C ARG A 77 -7.19 18.64 0.92
N ASP A 78 -6.64 17.56 1.47
CA ASP A 78 -6.30 17.43 2.89
C ASP A 78 -4.89 17.96 3.19
N GLY A 79 -4.13 18.33 2.15
CA GLY A 79 -2.77 18.86 2.24
C GLY A 79 -1.70 17.76 2.19
N ASP A 80 -2.06 16.54 1.89
CA ASP A 80 -1.14 15.42 1.82
C ASP A 80 -0.53 15.30 0.41
N LEU A 81 0.76 14.94 0.32
CA LEU A 81 1.40 14.59 -0.93
C LEU A 81 0.94 13.21 -1.38
N VAL A 82 0.40 13.12 -2.58
CA VAL A 82 -0.14 11.89 -3.17
C VAL A 82 0.31 11.72 -4.61
N THR A 83 0.35 10.48 -5.11
CA THR A 83 0.64 10.22 -6.53
C THR A 83 -0.38 10.87 -7.44
N SER A 84 0.04 11.35 -8.61
CA SER A 84 -0.88 11.90 -9.61
C SER A 84 -1.87 10.86 -10.11
N ILE A 85 -3.08 11.30 -10.45
CA ILE A 85 -4.20 10.48 -10.91
C ILE A 85 -4.79 11.01 -12.22
N VAL A 86 -5.33 10.11 -13.02
CA VAL A 86 -6.02 10.40 -14.29
C VAL A 86 -7.51 10.48 -14.03
N GLY A 87 -8.13 11.57 -14.45
CA GLY A 87 -9.59 11.72 -14.40
C GLY A 87 -10.21 11.66 -13.01
N GLY A 88 -9.42 11.90 -11.96
CA GLY A 88 -9.88 11.85 -10.57
C GLY A 88 -10.05 10.41 -10.04
N LYS A 89 -9.47 9.40 -10.69
CA LYS A 89 -9.59 7.97 -10.33
C LYS A 89 -8.28 7.20 -10.44
N ASP A 90 -7.82 6.94 -11.66
CA ASP A 90 -6.75 5.99 -11.91
C ASP A 90 -5.39 6.56 -11.53
N CYS A 91 -4.57 5.79 -10.82
CA CYS A 91 -3.18 6.17 -10.60
C CYS A 91 -2.44 6.28 -11.94
N VAL A 92 -1.59 7.32 -12.13
CA VAL A 92 -0.80 7.50 -13.38
C VAL A 92 0.13 6.34 -13.67
N PHE A 93 0.52 5.55 -12.67
CA PHE A 93 1.39 4.38 -12.82
C PHE A 93 0.63 3.07 -13.08
N THR A 94 -0.65 3.13 -13.46
CA THR A 94 -1.38 1.93 -13.89
C THR A 94 -0.90 1.44 -15.25
N CYS A 95 -0.71 0.12 -15.36
CA CYS A 95 -0.52 -0.57 -16.62
C CYS A 95 -1.35 -1.85 -16.62
N TYR A 96 -1.61 -2.42 -17.79
CA TYR A 96 -2.46 -3.60 -17.91
C TYR A 96 -1.71 -4.77 -18.52
N GLU A 97 -1.89 -5.96 -17.92
CA GLU A 97 -1.38 -7.21 -18.43
C GLU A 97 -2.45 -8.29 -18.28
N ASN A 98 -2.85 -8.92 -19.37
CA ASN A 98 -3.91 -9.95 -19.39
C ASN A 98 -5.22 -9.52 -18.71
N GLY A 99 -5.60 -8.26 -18.85
CA GLY A 99 -6.81 -7.68 -18.24
C GLY A 99 -6.71 -7.40 -16.74
N CYS A 100 -5.53 -7.54 -16.16
CA CYS A 100 -5.24 -7.16 -14.78
C CYS A 100 -4.52 -5.81 -14.74
N CYS A 101 -5.00 -4.90 -13.89
CA CYS A 101 -4.32 -3.64 -13.60
C CYS A 101 -3.14 -3.91 -12.66
N LEU A 102 -1.97 -3.44 -13.04
CA LEU A 102 -0.72 -3.58 -12.29
C LEU A 102 -0.08 -2.20 -12.09
N CYS A 103 0.80 -2.11 -11.12
CA CYS A 103 1.66 -0.94 -10.93
C CYS A 103 2.89 -1.05 -11.84
N ALA A 104 3.09 -0.09 -12.75
CA ALA A 104 4.24 -0.06 -13.66
C ALA A 104 5.57 0.03 -12.88
N LEU A 105 5.60 0.78 -11.76
CA LEU A 105 6.77 0.86 -10.89
C LEU A 105 7.13 -0.51 -10.31
N GLU A 106 6.16 -1.20 -9.69
CA GLU A 106 6.39 -2.53 -9.13
C GLU A 106 6.78 -3.55 -10.20
N ARG A 107 6.18 -3.47 -11.38
CA ARG A 107 6.52 -4.34 -12.51
C ARG A 107 7.96 -4.11 -12.97
N ALA A 108 8.40 -2.86 -13.12
CA ALA A 108 9.76 -2.51 -13.49
C ALA A 108 10.77 -2.99 -12.43
N TYR A 109 10.44 -2.82 -11.15
CA TYR A 109 11.27 -3.34 -10.05
C TYR A 109 11.43 -4.86 -10.13
N ARG A 110 10.33 -5.61 -10.29
CA ARG A 110 10.36 -7.08 -10.41
C ARG A 110 11.16 -7.57 -11.62
N GLN A 111 11.25 -6.73 -12.66
CA GLN A 111 12.09 -6.97 -13.84
C GLN A 111 13.55 -6.54 -13.65
N GLY A 112 13.93 -6.01 -12.49
CA GLY A 112 15.28 -5.52 -12.21
C GLY A 112 15.67 -4.24 -12.96
N LYS A 113 14.68 -3.48 -13.47
CA LYS A 113 14.91 -2.26 -14.26
C LYS A 113 15.00 -1.00 -13.42
N THR A 114 14.53 -1.01 -12.19
CA THR A 114 14.61 0.08 -11.22
C THR A 114 14.82 -0.48 -9.81
N SER A 115 15.39 0.33 -8.92
CA SER A 115 15.52 0.03 -7.50
C SER A 115 14.29 0.43 -6.68
N PHE A 116 13.43 1.31 -7.22
CA PHE A 116 12.21 1.75 -6.57
C PHE A 116 11.08 0.73 -6.75
N VAL A 117 10.55 0.21 -5.65
CA VAL A 117 9.51 -0.84 -5.70
C VAL A 117 8.15 -0.25 -6.07
N LYS A 118 7.59 0.54 -5.18
CA LYS A 118 6.36 1.34 -5.25
C LYS A 118 6.20 2.09 -3.92
N PRO A 119 5.34 3.12 -3.83
CA PRO A 119 5.06 3.81 -2.58
C PRO A 119 4.75 2.84 -1.45
N ILE A 120 5.26 3.15 -0.25
CA ILE A 120 5.05 2.28 0.91
C ILE A 120 3.57 2.19 1.29
N SER A 121 2.83 3.27 1.11
CA SER A 121 1.38 3.31 1.31
C SER A 121 0.63 2.29 0.45
N CYS A 122 1.05 2.13 -0.83
CA CYS A 122 0.51 1.10 -1.73
C CYS A 122 0.93 -0.32 -1.31
N ALA A 123 2.16 -0.48 -0.83
CA ALA A 123 2.67 -1.79 -0.44
C ALA A 123 2.03 -2.29 0.86
N LEU A 124 1.74 -1.40 1.79
CA LEU A 124 1.09 -1.70 3.07
C LEU A 124 -0.41 -1.94 2.94
N TYR A 125 -1.05 -1.52 1.81
CA TYR A 125 -2.49 -1.67 1.68
C TYR A 125 -2.92 -3.15 1.83
N PRO A 126 -3.94 -3.47 2.64
CA PRO A 126 -4.96 -2.62 3.26
C PRO A 126 -4.61 -2.00 4.63
N ILE A 127 -3.39 -2.11 5.11
CA ILE A 127 -2.97 -1.35 6.29
C ILE A 127 -2.71 0.10 5.86
N ARG A 128 -3.36 1.05 6.56
CA ARG A 128 -3.15 2.49 6.37
C ARG A 128 -2.37 3.06 7.55
N GLU A 129 -1.30 3.77 7.24
CA GLU A 129 -0.52 4.53 8.21
C GLU A 129 -1.07 5.95 8.32
N LYS A 130 -1.20 6.45 9.55
CA LYS A 130 -1.44 7.86 9.85
C LYS A 130 -0.37 8.37 10.79
N LYS A 131 0.30 9.43 10.40
CA LYS A 131 1.23 10.16 11.25
C LYS A 131 0.53 11.38 11.83
N PHE A 132 0.53 11.50 13.17
CA PHE A 132 -0.04 12.64 13.88
C PHE A 132 0.98 13.77 14.01
N LYS A 133 0.48 14.97 14.38
CA LYS A 133 1.32 16.18 14.51
C LYS A 133 2.40 16.06 15.61
N ASP A 134 2.15 15.26 16.62
CA ASP A 134 3.08 14.96 17.72
C ASP A 134 4.14 13.91 17.36
N GLY A 135 4.09 13.39 16.11
CA GLY A 135 4.99 12.36 15.61
C GLY A 135 4.50 10.93 15.83
N THR A 136 3.42 10.74 16.58
CA THR A 136 2.81 9.41 16.78
C THR A 136 2.40 8.79 15.44
N ILE A 137 2.69 7.51 15.27
CA ILE A 137 2.27 6.72 14.11
C ILE A 137 1.16 5.77 14.54
N ALA A 138 0.09 5.72 13.76
CA ALA A 138 -0.97 4.73 13.93
C ALA A 138 -1.17 3.91 12.65
N LEU A 139 -1.38 2.61 12.84
CA LEU A 139 -1.71 1.65 11.80
C LEU A 139 -3.13 1.16 11.97
N ASN A 140 -3.90 1.20 10.89
CA ASN A 140 -5.29 0.74 10.89
C ASN A 140 -5.56 -0.14 9.67
N TYR A 141 -6.47 -1.10 9.82
CA TYR A 141 -6.96 -1.91 8.71
C TYR A 141 -8.08 -1.16 7.98
N ASN A 142 -7.93 -0.99 6.68
CA ASN A 142 -8.94 -0.34 5.85
C ASN A 142 -9.88 -1.39 5.23
N GLN A 143 -11.14 -1.38 5.68
CA GLN A 143 -12.18 -2.22 5.11
C GLN A 143 -12.70 -1.55 3.83
N TRP A 144 -12.51 -2.21 2.70
CA TRP A 144 -12.99 -1.73 1.41
C TRP A 144 -13.65 -2.88 0.63
N ASP A 145 -14.87 -2.67 0.18
CA ASP A 145 -15.69 -3.69 -0.48
C ASP A 145 -15.01 -4.30 -1.72
N VAL A 146 -14.18 -3.54 -2.41
CA VAL A 146 -13.42 -4.03 -3.58
C VAL A 146 -12.43 -5.15 -3.21
N CYS A 147 -12.09 -5.30 -1.92
CA CYS A 147 -11.17 -6.31 -1.40
C CYS A 147 -11.89 -7.54 -0.80
N ARG A 148 -13.20 -7.69 -0.95
CA ARG A 148 -13.98 -8.81 -0.38
C ARG A 148 -13.43 -10.19 -0.76
N ASP A 149 -12.95 -10.35 -2.00
CA ASP A 149 -12.38 -11.62 -2.46
C ASP A 149 -11.02 -11.90 -1.80
N ALA A 150 -10.23 -10.86 -1.51
CA ALA A 150 -8.99 -10.98 -0.75
C ALA A 150 -9.24 -11.38 0.71
N VAL A 151 -10.31 -10.87 1.33
CA VAL A 151 -10.75 -11.27 2.68
C VAL A 151 -11.21 -12.72 2.68
N THR A 152 -12.00 -13.14 1.69
CA THR A 152 -12.44 -14.54 1.55
C THR A 152 -11.25 -15.48 1.43
N LYS A 153 -10.32 -15.18 0.54
CA LYS A 153 -9.09 -15.97 0.36
C LYS A 153 -8.21 -15.99 1.62
N GLY A 154 -8.09 -14.85 2.31
CA GLY A 154 -7.37 -14.78 3.58
C GLY A 154 -7.96 -15.70 4.64
N LYS A 155 -9.30 -15.74 4.75
CA LYS A 155 -10.02 -16.65 5.67
C LYS A 155 -9.83 -18.12 5.31
N GLU A 156 -9.87 -18.47 4.03
CA GLU A 156 -9.59 -19.83 3.57
C GLU A 156 -8.17 -20.29 3.92
N LEU A 157 -7.21 -19.38 3.89
CA LEU A 157 -5.81 -19.64 4.21
C LEU A 157 -5.47 -19.50 5.71
N GLY A 158 -6.39 -18.96 6.53
CA GLY A 158 -6.11 -18.63 7.93
C GLY A 158 -4.99 -17.59 8.07
N LEU A 159 -4.86 -16.63 7.12
CA LEU A 159 -3.72 -15.75 7.01
C LEU A 159 -4.05 -14.34 7.51
N PRO A 160 -3.62 -13.93 8.72
CA PRO A 160 -3.82 -12.58 9.22
C PRO A 160 -3.12 -11.55 8.35
N VAL A 161 -3.71 -10.34 8.23
CA VAL A 161 -3.20 -9.29 7.36
C VAL A 161 -1.75 -8.89 7.66
N TYR A 162 -1.36 -8.86 8.93
CA TYR A 162 0.03 -8.53 9.29
C TYR A 162 1.05 -9.60 8.83
N ARG A 163 0.64 -10.86 8.76
CA ARG A 163 1.46 -11.94 8.19
C ARG A 163 1.54 -11.86 6.67
N PHE A 164 0.41 -11.56 6.03
CA PHE A 164 0.39 -11.34 4.57
C PHE A 164 1.29 -10.18 4.15
N LEU A 165 1.36 -9.13 4.97
CA LEU A 165 2.12 -7.90 4.70
C LEU A 165 3.50 -7.87 5.40
N GLU A 166 4.08 -9.00 5.77
CA GLU A 166 5.41 -9.07 6.41
C GLU A 166 6.45 -8.23 5.67
N GLY A 167 6.64 -8.47 4.38
CA GLY A 167 7.64 -7.75 3.58
C GLY A 167 7.47 -6.23 3.60
N PRO A 168 6.28 -5.69 3.29
CA PRO A 168 5.99 -4.26 3.42
C PRO A 168 6.19 -3.70 4.83
N LEU A 169 5.77 -4.41 5.88
CA LEU A 169 5.94 -3.98 7.26
C LEU A 169 7.43 -3.94 7.66
N VAL A 170 8.20 -4.97 7.28
CA VAL A 170 9.66 -4.99 7.48
C VAL A 170 10.32 -3.84 6.70
N ARG A 171 9.93 -3.58 5.46
CA ARG A 171 10.45 -2.46 4.67
C ARG A 171 10.19 -1.11 5.35
N ARG A 172 9.05 -0.95 6.00
CA ARG A 172 8.64 0.32 6.62
C ARG A 172 9.23 0.53 8.00
N PHE A 173 9.21 -0.50 8.84
CA PHE A 173 9.49 -0.40 10.27
C PHE A 173 10.73 -1.17 10.72
N GLY A 174 11.27 -2.02 9.88
CA GLY A 174 12.42 -2.88 10.19
C GLY A 174 12.02 -4.25 10.74
N GLN A 175 12.98 -5.19 10.68
CA GLN A 175 12.77 -6.57 11.10
C GLN A 175 12.51 -6.71 12.60
N GLU A 176 13.19 -5.91 13.42
CA GLU A 176 13.04 -5.94 14.89
C GLU A 176 11.63 -5.57 15.31
N TRP A 177 11.10 -4.47 14.75
CA TRP A 177 9.73 -4.06 14.99
C TRP A 177 8.70 -5.12 14.55
N TYR A 178 8.90 -5.72 13.39
CA TYR A 178 8.00 -6.78 12.92
C TYR A 178 8.04 -8.02 13.82
N ASN A 179 9.22 -8.40 14.34
CA ASN A 179 9.35 -9.49 15.29
C ASN A 179 8.58 -9.20 16.59
N GLU A 180 8.64 -7.95 17.09
CA GLU A 180 7.88 -7.51 18.26
C GLU A 180 6.37 -7.55 17.99
N LEU A 181 5.92 -7.05 16.82
CA LEU A 181 4.51 -7.16 16.40
C LEU A 181 4.02 -8.62 16.46
N CYS A 182 4.83 -9.56 16.01
CA CYS A 182 4.52 -10.99 16.06
C CYS A 182 4.44 -11.52 17.49
N THR A 183 5.37 -11.10 18.36
CA THR A 183 5.37 -11.49 19.78
C THR A 183 4.12 -10.99 20.49
N VAL A 184 3.77 -9.73 20.30
CA VAL A 184 2.54 -9.14 20.83
C VAL A 184 1.29 -9.90 20.33
N ALA A 185 1.24 -10.24 19.05
CA ALA A 185 0.13 -11.03 18.50
C ALA A 185 -0.03 -12.40 19.19
N ASP A 186 1.09 -13.07 19.48
CA ASP A 186 1.09 -14.38 20.13
C ASP A 186 0.69 -14.29 21.61
N GLU A 187 1.08 -13.22 22.32
CA GLU A 187 0.69 -12.94 23.68
C GLU A 187 -0.83 -12.68 23.77
N LEU A 188 -1.35 -11.80 22.90
CA LEU A 188 -2.78 -11.48 22.87
C LEU A 188 -3.65 -12.72 22.60
N ARG A 189 -3.18 -13.66 21.74
CA ARG A 189 -3.86 -14.93 21.51
C ARG A 189 -3.83 -15.83 22.73
N LYS A 190 -2.69 -15.94 23.44
CA LYS A 190 -2.57 -16.74 24.65
C LYS A 190 -3.48 -16.25 25.79
N GLU A 191 -3.68 -14.94 25.85
CA GLU A 191 -4.56 -14.28 26.83
C GLU A 191 -6.05 -14.31 26.40
N GLY A 192 -6.35 -14.77 25.21
CA GLY A 192 -7.72 -14.83 24.66
C GLY A 192 -8.32 -13.45 24.37
N ILE A 193 -7.46 -12.47 24.09
CA ILE A 193 -7.86 -11.09 23.77
C ILE A 193 -8.20 -10.98 22.27
N ILE A 194 -7.52 -11.75 21.41
CA ILE A 194 -7.74 -11.86 19.97
C ILE A 194 -7.81 -13.30 19.51
#